data_efe20305d8548c5dbb88e74f0d1876d8
#
_entry.id   efe20305d8548c5dbb88e74f0d1876d8
#
_cell.length_a   1.000
_cell.length_b   1.000
_cell.length_c   1.000
_cell.angle_alpha   90.00
_cell.angle_beta   90.00
_cell.angle_gamma   90.00
#
_symmetry.space_group_name_H-M   'P 1'
#
loop_
_entity.id
_entity.type
_entity.pdbx_description
1 polymer ?
#
loop_
_entity_poly.entity_id
_entity_poly.type
_entity_poly.pdbx_seq_one_letter_code
_entity_poly.pdbx_strand_id
1 'polypeptide(L)'
;MIFTIGYDGLGINRFVQILKENEVRTLLDCRFNAVSMNSDFSKNKLALRLEGEGIRYEHLKEYGVPGKVRRAGNAIEWYIENIKPTIQASIVNRFEQPVCFMCMERSVDDCHRRIILIAMQEQGMQGRDLYPKGEKSAKKR
;
A
#
# COMPACT_ATOMS: atom_id res chain seq x y z
N MET A 1 -1.44 -3.47 14.78
CA MET A 1 -0.92 -4.17 13.58
C MET A 1 -1.23 -3.36 12.33
N ILE A 2 -0.29 -3.27 11.41
CA ILE A 2 -0.51 -2.66 10.10
C ILE A 2 -0.43 -3.71 9.01
N PHE A 3 -1.00 -3.39 7.84
CA PHE A 3 -0.93 -4.25 6.67
C PHE A 3 -0.37 -3.47 5.49
N THR A 4 0.15 -4.19 4.51
CA THR A 4 0.51 -3.66 3.20
C THR A 4 -0.12 -4.55 2.12
N ILE A 5 -0.36 -4.01 0.93
CA ILE A 5 -0.94 -4.76 -0.18
C ILE A 5 -0.49 -4.18 -1.51
N GLY A 6 -0.22 -5.05 -2.49
CA GLY A 6 -0.03 -4.67 -3.88
C GLY A 6 -1.22 -5.18 -4.70
N TYR A 7 -1.75 -4.34 -5.58
CA TYR A 7 -2.99 -4.70 -6.29
C TYR A 7 -2.77 -5.26 -7.70
N ASP A 8 -1.56 -5.18 -8.25
CA ASP A 8 -1.33 -5.63 -9.62
C ASP A 8 -1.72 -7.10 -9.79
N GLY A 9 -2.48 -7.37 -10.83
CA GLY A 9 -2.99 -8.71 -11.10
C GLY A 9 -4.21 -9.11 -10.27
N LEU A 10 -4.71 -8.25 -9.38
CA LEU A 10 -5.94 -8.51 -8.64
C LEU A 10 -7.10 -7.76 -9.28
N GLY A 11 -8.27 -8.41 -9.35
CA GLY A 11 -9.51 -7.70 -9.66
C GLY A 11 -9.98 -6.95 -8.41
N ILE A 12 -10.81 -5.92 -8.62
CA ILE A 12 -11.28 -5.09 -7.53
C ILE A 12 -12.09 -5.87 -6.48
N ASN A 13 -12.89 -6.83 -6.91
CA ASN A 13 -13.70 -7.62 -5.97
C ASN A 13 -12.81 -8.47 -5.05
N ARG A 14 -11.78 -9.09 -5.61
CA ARG A 14 -10.83 -9.88 -4.84
C ARG A 14 -10.03 -8.99 -3.89
N PHE A 15 -9.59 -7.84 -4.36
CA PHE A 15 -8.87 -6.85 -3.57
C PHE A 15 -9.69 -6.44 -2.34
N VAL A 16 -10.94 -6.05 -2.56
CA VAL A 16 -11.86 -5.65 -1.47
C VAL A 16 -12.07 -6.82 -0.49
N GLN A 17 -12.24 -8.03 -1.02
CA GLN A 17 -12.42 -9.21 -0.18
C GLN A 17 -11.23 -9.43 0.77
N ILE A 18 -10.01 -9.29 0.26
CA ILE A 18 -8.80 -9.43 1.08
C ILE A 18 -8.79 -8.41 2.21
N LEU A 19 -9.12 -7.15 1.90
CA LEU A 19 -9.18 -6.09 2.92
C LEU A 19 -10.23 -6.42 3.99
N LYS A 20 -11.40 -6.87 3.58
CA LYS A 20 -12.50 -7.19 4.51
C LYS A 20 -12.18 -8.40 5.39
N GLU A 21 -11.54 -9.43 4.82
CA GLU A 21 -11.14 -10.62 5.58
C GLU A 21 -10.14 -10.27 6.69
N ASN A 22 -9.38 -9.21 6.52
CA ASN A 22 -8.40 -8.74 7.49
C ASN A 22 -8.91 -7.55 8.31
N GLU A 23 -10.20 -7.25 8.21
CA GLU A 23 -10.86 -6.21 8.97
C GLU A 23 -10.23 -4.82 8.81
N VAL A 24 -9.65 -4.55 7.64
CA VAL A 24 -9.03 -3.26 7.32
C VAL A 24 -10.09 -2.16 7.35
N ARG A 25 -9.81 -1.08 8.07
CA ARG A 25 -10.73 0.07 8.20
C ARG A 25 -10.30 1.25 7.34
N THR A 26 -9.00 1.39 7.08
CA THR A 26 -8.48 2.48 6.26
C THR A 26 -7.45 1.96 5.27
N LEU A 27 -7.63 2.29 3.99
CA LEU A 27 -6.63 2.05 2.96
C LEU A 27 -5.84 3.33 2.76
N LEU A 28 -4.52 3.24 2.91
CA LEU A 28 -3.58 4.35 2.71
C LEU A 28 -2.88 4.12 1.37
N ASP A 29 -3.26 4.90 0.37
CA ASP A 29 -2.73 4.77 -1.00
C ASP A 29 -1.39 5.49 -1.10
N CYS A 30 -0.32 4.71 -1.24
CA CYS A 30 1.06 5.21 -1.27
C CYS A 30 1.60 5.38 -2.69
N ARG A 31 0.73 5.47 -3.69
CA ARG A 31 1.16 5.80 -5.06
C ARG A 31 1.37 7.30 -5.16
N PHE A 32 2.43 7.70 -5.85
CA PHE A 32 2.66 9.12 -6.13
C PHE A 32 1.52 9.67 -7.00
N ASN A 33 1.20 8.96 -8.08
CA ASN A 33 0.03 9.23 -8.92
C ASN A 33 -0.99 8.12 -8.73
N ALA A 34 -2.17 8.46 -8.24
CA ALA A 34 -3.23 7.51 -7.94
C ALA A 34 -4.10 7.22 -9.17
N VAL A 35 -3.44 6.82 -10.25
CA VAL A 35 -4.08 6.39 -11.50
C VAL A 35 -3.61 5.00 -11.87
N SER A 36 -4.45 4.26 -12.59
CA SER A 36 -4.15 2.89 -12.98
C SER A 36 -4.74 2.61 -14.35
N MET A 37 -4.07 1.73 -15.12
CA MET A 37 -4.62 1.21 -16.37
C MET A 37 -5.91 0.42 -16.12
N ASN A 38 -6.01 -0.25 -14.97
CA ASN A 38 -7.28 -0.78 -14.49
C ASN A 38 -7.99 0.36 -13.75
N SER A 39 -9.00 0.94 -14.39
CA SER A 39 -9.69 2.13 -13.88
C SER A 39 -10.33 1.94 -12.50
N ASP A 40 -10.64 0.70 -12.12
CA ASP A 40 -11.20 0.40 -10.79
C ASP A 40 -10.23 0.78 -9.67
N PHE A 41 -8.94 0.85 -9.96
CA PHE A 41 -7.91 1.24 -9.00
C PHE A 41 -7.47 2.69 -9.14
N SER A 42 -8.09 3.45 -10.02
CA SER A 42 -7.86 4.90 -10.06
C SER A 42 -8.57 5.57 -8.88
N LYS A 43 -7.95 6.61 -8.35
CA LYS A 43 -8.28 7.24 -7.05
C LYS A 43 -9.78 7.38 -6.81
N ASN A 44 -10.51 8.02 -7.73
CA ASN A 44 -11.91 8.35 -7.47
C ASN A 44 -12.81 7.10 -7.45
N LYS A 45 -12.59 6.18 -8.38
CA LYS A 45 -13.35 4.92 -8.42
C LYS A 45 -13.03 4.03 -7.23
N LEU A 46 -11.76 3.93 -6.89
CA LEU A 46 -11.33 3.13 -5.74
C LEU A 46 -11.92 3.68 -4.45
N ALA A 47 -11.84 4.99 -4.26
CA ALA A 47 -12.37 5.64 -3.06
C ALA A 47 -13.88 5.40 -2.90
N LEU A 48 -14.65 5.54 -4.00
CA LEU A 48 -16.08 5.29 -3.97
C LEU A 48 -16.42 3.84 -3.65
N ARG A 49 -15.68 2.90 -4.25
CA ARG A 49 -15.90 1.48 -3.98
C ARG A 49 -15.63 1.15 -2.52
N LEU A 50 -14.53 1.64 -1.97
CA LEU A 50 -14.16 1.36 -0.58
C LEU A 50 -15.13 2.00 0.39
N GLU A 51 -15.57 3.23 0.12
CA GLU A 51 -16.57 3.91 0.93
C GLU A 51 -17.85 3.08 1.03
N GLY A 52 -18.31 2.52 -0.09
CA GLY A 52 -19.47 1.63 -0.12
C GLY A 52 -19.28 0.34 0.67
N GLU A 53 -18.04 -0.05 0.96
CA GLU A 53 -17.70 -1.24 1.74
C GLU A 53 -17.37 -0.91 3.20
N GLY A 54 -17.49 0.35 3.60
CA GLY A 54 -17.16 0.78 4.96
C GLY A 54 -15.67 0.94 5.22
N ILE A 55 -14.86 1.08 4.17
CA ILE A 55 -13.41 1.25 4.26
C ILE A 55 -13.05 2.66 3.83
N ARG A 56 -12.37 3.39 4.70
CA ARG A 56 -11.91 4.75 4.39
C ARG A 56 -10.74 4.69 3.43
N TYR A 57 -10.69 5.63 2.47
CA TYR A 57 -9.58 5.80 1.53
C TYR A 57 -8.87 7.12 1.80
N GLU A 58 -7.54 7.06 1.91
CA GLU A 58 -6.70 8.25 2.01
C GLU A 58 -5.52 8.12 1.07
N HIS A 59 -5.20 9.18 0.33
CA HIS A 59 -4.05 9.21 -0.58
C HIS A 59 -2.86 9.84 0.14
N LEU A 60 -1.81 9.05 0.39
CA LEU A 60 -0.56 9.51 0.98
C LEU A 60 0.50 9.67 -0.11
N LYS A 61 0.35 10.71 -0.92
CA LYS A 61 1.25 10.99 -2.04
C LYS A 61 2.71 11.12 -1.58
N GLU A 62 2.92 11.67 -0.39
CA GLU A 62 4.25 11.85 0.19
C GLU A 62 5.00 10.55 0.45
N TYR A 63 4.30 9.42 0.48
CA TYR A 63 4.91 8.09 0.58
C TYR A 63 5.06 7.40 -0.77
N GLY A 64 4.80 8.10 -1.85
CA GLY A 64 4.93 7.57 -3.19
C GLY A 64 6.29 7.83 -3.82
N VAL A 65 6.57 7.14 -4.93
CA VAL A 65 7.78 7.32 -5.72
C VAL A 65 7.43 8.12 -6.97
N PRO A 66 8.00 9.33 -7.15
CA PRO A 66 7.76 10.10 -8.39
C PRO A 66 8.17 9.31 -9.63
N GLY A 67 7.42 9.48 -10.72
CA GLY A 67 7.71 8.79 -11.97
C GLY A 67 9.12 9.03 -12.49
N LYS A 68 9.65 10.23 -12.30
CA LYS A 68 11.03 10.59 -12.63
C LYS A 68 12.04 9.68 -11.94
N VAL A 69 11.83 9.40 -10.65
CA VAL A 69 12.72 8.52 -9.87
C VAL A 69 12.60 7.08 -10.35
N ARG A 70 11.37 6.63 -10.62
CA ARG A 70 11.13 5.25 -11.10
C ARG A 70 11.82 5.02 -12.45
N ARG A 71 11.76 6.00 -13.35
CA ARG A 71 12.40 5.90 -14.67
C ARG A 71 13.93 5.90 -14.57
N ALA A 72 14.49 6.48 -13.52
CA ALA A 72 15.93 6.47 -13.30
C ALA A 72 16.44 5.10 -12.82
N GLY A 73 15.58 4.21 -12.37
CA GLY A 73 15.93 2.83 -12.01
C GLY A 73 16.52 2.63 -10.62
N ASN A 74 16.55 3.67 -9.80
CA ASN A 74 17.10 3.61 -8.44
C ASN A 74 16.06 3.93 -7.36
N ALA A 75 14.81 3.51 -7.58
CA ALA A 75 13.69 3.89 -6.74
C ALA A 75 13.85 3.44 -5.28
N ILE A 76 14.34 2.23 -5.05
CA ILE A 76 14.48 1.69 -3.68
C ILE A 76 15.54 2.47 -2.91
N GLU A 77 16.70 2.70 -3.50
CA GLU A 77 17.77 3.49 -2.87
C GLU A 77 17.30 4.90 -2.57
N TRP A 78 16.63 5.51 -3.55
CA TRP A 78 16.07 6.85 -3.40
C TRP A 78 15.07 6.89 -2.25
N TYR A 79 14.22 5.87 -2.16
CA TYR A 79 13.17 5.79 -1.14
C TYR A 79 13.77 5.69 0.26
N ILE A 80 14.78 4.84 0.41
CA ILE A 80 15.50 4.67 1.68
C ILE A 80 16.14 5.99 2.12
N GLU A 81 16.72 6.74 1.18
CA GLU A 81 17.37 8.01 1.50
C GLU A 81 16.39 9.14 1.81
N ASN A 82 15.30 9.24 1.03
CA ASN A 82 14.46 10.43 1.02
C ASN A 82 13.13 10.26 1.75
N ILE A 83 12.57 9.06 1.76
CA ILE A 83 11.23 8.83 2.34
C ILE A 83 11.30 8.08 3.66
N LYS A 84 12.08 7.01 3.74
CA LYS A 84 12.17 6.20 4.95
C LYS A 84 12.40 7.02 6.22
N PRO A 85 13.30 8.01 6.22
CA PRO A 85 13.53 8.84 7.44
C PRO A 85 12.31 9.65 7.86
N THR A 86 11.36 9.88 6.96
CA THR A 86 10.15 10.65 7.26
C THR A 86 8.99 9.80 7.76
N ILE A 87 9.10 8.46 7.65
CA ILE A 87 8.03 7.55 8.03
C ILE A 87 7.99 7.45 9.56
N GLN A 88 6.85 7.82 10.13
CA GLN A 88 6.61 7.71 11.56
C GLN A 88 5.45 6.75 11.83
N ALA A 89 5.67 5.77 12.70
CA ALA A 89 4.64 4.80 13.05
C ALA A 89 3.38 5.47 13.61
N SER A 90 3.53 6.62 14.25
CA SER A 90 2.42 7.38 14.81
C SER A 90 1.40 7.87 13.77
N ILE A 91 1.75 7.86 12.48
CA ILE A 91 0.81 8.28 11.44
C ILE A 91 -0.48 7.44 11.46
N VAL A 92 -0.39 6.17 11.85
CA VAL A 92 -1.55 5.29 11.90
C VAL A 92 -2.60 5.75 12.92
N ASN A 93 -2.17 6.51 13.93
CA ASN A 93 -3.09 7.03 14.94
C ASN A 93 -4.04 8.11 14.41
N ARG A 94 -3.78 8.63 13.21
CA ARG A 94 -4.63 9.61 12.53
C ARG A 94 -5.80 8.96 11.81
N PHE A 95 -5.83 7.64 11.73
CA PHE A 95 -6.81 6.90 10.95
C PHE A 95 -7.42 5.78 11.79
N GLU A 96 -8.61 5.35 11.37
CA GLU A 96 -9.25 4.19 11.98
C GLU A 96 -8.48 2.93 11.61
N GLN A 97 -8.09 2.15 12.60
CA GLN A 97 -7.26 0.96 12.43
C GLN A 97 -8.11 -0.32 12.40
N PRO A 98 -7.63 -1.38 11.74
CA PRO A 98 -6.31 -1.52 11.11
C PRO A 98 -6.18 -0.74 9.80
N VAL A 99 -4.96 -0.25 9.54
CA VAL A 99 -4.66 0.43 8.28
C VAL A 99 -3.90 -0.52 7.34
N CYS A 100 -4.07 -0.29 6.03
CA CYS A 100 -3.34 -1.03 5.00
C CYS A 100 -2.72 -0.05 4.02
N PHE A 101 -1.39 -0.10 3.89
CA PHE A 101 -0.67 0.70 2.90
C PHE A 101 -0.68 -0.03 1.56
N MET A 102 -1.10 0.66 0.49
CA MET A 102 -1.24 0.07 -0.83
C MET A 102 -0.30 0.69 -1.84
N CYS A 103 0.26 -0.14 -2.70
CA CYS A 103 0.92 0.31 -3.92
C CYS A 103 0.60 -0.68 -5.06
N MET A 104 1.21 -0.48 -6.24
CA MET A 104 0.87 -1.28 -7.41
C MET A 104 1.50 -2.67 -7.39
N GLU A 105 2.81 -2.76 -7.18
CA GLU A 105 3.54 -4.00 -7.32
C GLU A 105 2.98 -5.10 -6.42
N ARG A 106 2.70 -6.26 -6.99
CA ARG A 106 2.15 -7.38 -6.24
C ARG A 106 3.17 -7.99 -5.29
N SER A 107 4.41 -8.15 -5.73
CA SER A 107 5.48 -8.64 -4.87
C SER A 107 5.96 -7.54 -3.93
N VAL A 108 5.95 -7.83 -2.63
CA VAL A 108 6.45 -6.89 -1.63
C VAL A 108 7.93 -6.61 -1.83
N ASP A 109 8.69 -7.56 -2.36
CA ASP A 109 10.13 -7.41 -2.58
C ASP A 109 10.45 -6.39 -3.68
N ASP A 110 9.53 -6.14 -4.60
CA ASP A 110 9.70 -5.23 -5.72
C ASP A 110 9.14 -3.83 -5.47
N CYS A 111 8.64 -3.58 -4.24
CA CYS A 111 7.86 -2.37 -3.98
C CYS A 111 8.40 -1.59 -2.79
N HIS A 112 8.30 -0.26 -2.87
CA HIS A 112 8.66 0.62 -1.75
C HIS A 112 7.82 0.37 -0.49
N ARG A 113 6.64 -0.30 -0.58
CA ARG A 113 5.87 -0.64 0.63
C ARG A 113 6.64 -1.57 1.56
N ARG A 114 7.61 -2.34 1.04
CA ARG A 114 8.53 -3.11 1.87
C ARG A 114 9.30 -2.20 2.81
N ILE A 115 9.73 -1.04 2.31
CA ILE A 115 10.46 -0.08 3.12
C ILE A 115 9.55 0.54 4.18
N ILE A 116 8.29 0.81 3.84
CA ILE A 116 7.29 1.28 4.82
C ILE A 116 7.14 0.23 5.94
N LEU A 117 6.98 -1.03 5.56
CA LEU A 117 6.82 -2.14 6.51
C LEU A 117 8.03 -2.24 7.44
N ILE A 118 9.25 -2.19 6.88
CA ILE A 118 10.49 -2.23 7.65
C ILE A 118 10.56 -1.05 8.62
N ALA A 119 10.28 0.17 8.15
CA ALA A 119 10.31 1.37 8.97
C ALA A 119 9.34 1.28 10.15
N MET A 120 8.14 0.75 9.91
CA MET A 120 7.15 0.55 10.96
C MET A 120 7.61 -0.49 11.98
N GLN A 121 8.19 -1.60 11.50
CA GLN A 121 8.71 -2.66 12.37
C GLN A 121 9.86 -2.17 13.21
N GLU A 122 10.74 -1.36 12.66
CA GLU A 122 11.85 -0.75 13.41
C GLU A 122 11.37 0.18 14.52
N GLN A 123 10.16 0.69 14.38
CA GLN A 123 9.52 1.56 15.39
C GLN A 123 8.60 0.79 16.34
N GLY A 124 8.67 -0.54 16.32
CA GLY A 124 7.93 -1.40 17.24
C GLY A 124 6.52 -1.81 16.77
N MET A 125 6.13 -1.45 15.55
CA MET A 125 4.82 -1.80 15.01
C MET A 125 4.89 -3.18 14.33
N GLN A 126 3.94 -4.04 14.62
CA GLN A 126 3.80 -5.30 13.90
C GLN A 126 3.06 -5.08 12.58
N GLY A 127 3.50 -5.79 11.53
CA GLY A 127 2.86 -5.66 10.25
C GLY A 127 3.15 -6.84 9.33
N ARG A 128 2.29 -7.00 8.32
CA ARG A 128 2.50 -8.02 7.29
C ARG A 128 1.88 -7.61 5.96
N ASP A 129 2.42 -8.17 4.88
CA ASP A 129 1.88 -7.98 3.54
C ASP A 129 0.68 -8.91 3.33
N LEU A 130 -0.36 -8.39 2.69
CA LEU A 130 -1.57 -9.15 2.39
C LEU A 130 -1.52 -9.69 0.96
N TYR A 131 -2.00 -10.90 0.78
CA TYR A 131 -2.10 -11.57 -0.51
C TYR A 131 -3.28 -12.55 -0.46
N PRO A 132 -3.72 -13.09 -1.62
CA PRO A 132 -4.87 -13.99 -1.64
C PRO A 132 -4.68 -15.20 -0.73
N LYS A 133 -5.77 -15.59 -0.07
CA LYS A 133 -5.79 -16.73 0.83
C LYS A 133 -5.32 -18.00 0.11
N GLY A 134 -4.43 -18.74 0.74
CA GLY A 134 -3.85 -19.95 0.15
C GLY A 134 -2.62 -19.69 -0.71
N GLU A 135 -2.27 -18.43 -0.95
CA GLU A 135 -1.05 -18.05 -1.67
C GLU A 135 -0.03 -17.48 -0.68
N LYS A 136 1.23 -17.52 -1.06
CA LYS A 136 2.29 -16.77 -0.37
C LYS A 136 2.41 -15.41 -1.03
N SER A 137 3.14 -14.48 -0.38
CA SER A 137 3.48 -13.21 -1.01
C SER A 137 4.08 -13.49 -2.39
N ALA A 138 3.61 -12.75 -3.42
CA ALA A 138 4.05 -12.97 -4.78
C ALA A 138 5.57 -12.78 -4.88
N LYS A 139 6.23 -13.72 -5.56
CA LYS A 139 7.67 -13.65 -5.78
C LYS A 139 7.95 -12.91 -7.08
N LYS A 140 9.12 -12.29 -7.13
CA LYS A 140 9.63 -11.70 -8.36
C LYS A 140 9.89 -12.81 -9.38
N ARG A 141 9.45 -12.59 -10.58
CA ARG A 141 9.70 -13.51 -11.71
C ARG A 141 10.89 -13.08 -12.52
#